data_6340346d7d66bc5ceeaaa52f80d905fb
#
_entry.id   6340346d7d66bc5ceeaaa52f80d905fb
#
_cell.length_a   1.000
_cell.length_b   1.000
_cell.length_c   1.000
_cell.angle_alpha   90.00
_cell.angle_beta   90.00
_cell.angle_gamma   90.00
#
_symmetry.space_group_name_H-M   'P 1'
#
loop_
_entity.id
_entity.type
_entity.pdbx_description
1 polymer ?
#
loop_
_entity_poly.entity_id
_entity_poly.type
_entity_poly.pdbx_seq_one_letter_code
_entity_poly.pdbx_strand_id
1 'polypeptide(L)'
;MALPGVASGAAEERDQMVTRAVFADRDGVLCANMMRDGRPVAPTRLEDFRLLPGVEDAVRDLKSAGYLVIVVTNQPDVGTGRTSRATVEAMHDVIRKRLRVDDIKACFHTNEDACACRKPKPGMILEAAAERHIDLAGSFIVGDRWSDVVAGQKAGCCTIFVDYGHEPDAPGKADKVVSSFAEAVRLILTGGN
;
A
#
# COMPACT_ATOMS: atom_id res chain seq x y z
N MET A 1 3.99 30.70 -59.53
CA MET A 1 4.03 29.34 -58.97
C MET A 1 4.58 29.44 -57.55
N ALA A 2 3.71 29.44 -56.57
CA ALA A 2 4.07 29.49 -55.15
C ALA A 2 4.02 28.07 -54.59
N LEU A 3 5.10 27.64 -53.91
CA LEU A 3 5.19 26.35 -53.23
C LEU A 3 4.45 26.45 -51.87
N PRO A 4 3.69 25.43 -51.45
CA PRO A 4 3.02 25.44 -50.17
C PRO A 4 4.01 25.14 -49.03
N GLY A 5 3.90 25.94 -47.96
CA GLY A 5 4.65 25.83 -46.73
C GLY A 5 4.37 24.51 -45.98
N VAL A 6 5.44 23.90 -45.53
CA VAL A 6 5.43 22.73 -44.64
C VAL A 6 5.01 23.22 -43.27
N ALA A 7 3.83 22.85 -42.83
CA ALA A 7 3.40 23.03 -41.45
C ALA A 7 4.21 22.06 -40.54
N SER A 8 5.09 22.64 -39.75
CA SER A 8 5.77 22.00 -38.64
C SER A 8 4.75 21.63 -37.59
N GLY A 9 4.35 20.37 -37.54
CA GLY A 9 3.61 19.79 -36.41
C GLY A 9 4.55 19.64 -35.23
N ALA A 10 4.60 20.65 -34.35
CA ALA A 10 5.11 20.49 -33.03
C ALA A 10 4.16 19.57 -32.28
N ALA A 11 4.58 18.30 -32.13
CA ALA A 11 3.96 17.39 -31.19
C ALA A 11 4.11 18.02 -29.80
N GLU A 12 2.98 18.43 -29.21
CA GLU A 12 2.90 18.75 -27.80
C GLU A 12 3.28 17.49 -27.01
N GLU A 13 4.53 17.38 -26.59
CA GLU A 13 4.94 16.54 -25.47
C GLU A 13 4.15 17.03 -24.25
N ARG A 14 3.00 16.43 -24.00
CA ARG A 14 2.34 16.52 -22.71
C ARG A 14 3.31 15.91 -21.71
N ASP A 15 3.87 16.74 -20.88
CA ASP A 15 4.57 16.36 -19.66
C ASP A 15 3.59 15.46 -18.87
N GLN A 16 3.71 14.14 -19.08
CA GLN A 16 2.90 13.18 -18.34
C GLN A 16 3.43 13.21 -16.91
N MET A 17 2.74 13.96 -16.05
CA MET A 17 3.04 13.97 -14.62
C MET A 17 3.13 12.52 -14.14
N VAL A 18 4.34 12.13 -13.76
CA VAL A 18 4.65 10.80 -13.26
C VAL A 18 3.86 10.55 -11.99
N THR A 19 2.89 9.64 -12.05
CA THR A 19 2.05 9.30 -10.91
C THR A 19 2.82 8.41 -9.96
N ARG A 20 3.04 8.83 -8.72
CA ARG A 20 3.70 8.05 -7.67
C ARG A 20 2.70 7.64 -6.61
N ALA A 21 2.93 6.50 -5.96
CA ALA A 21 2.05 5.98 -4.93
C ALA A 21 2.81 5.55 -3.67
N VAL A 22 2.09 5.58 -2.55
CA VAL A 22 2.46 4.85 -1.35
C VAL A 22 1.45 3.72 -1.17
N PHE A 23 1.94 2.50 -1.35
CA PHE A 23 1.21 1.29 -1.03
C PHE A 23 1.36 1.02 0.46
N ALA A 24 0.25 0.89 1.18
CA ALA A 24 0.27 0.67 2.62
C ALA A 24 -0.44 -0.64 2.97
N ASP A 25 0.17 -1.49 3.81
CA ASP A 25 -0.62 -2.56 4.43
C ASP A 25 -1.68 -1.97 5.36
N ARG A 26 -2.69 -2.75 5.65
CA ARG A 26 -3.80 -2.35 6.50
C ARG A 26 -3.50 -2.58 7.98
N ASP A 27 -3.32 -3.86 8.31
CA ASP A 27 -3.23 -4.34 9.69
C ASP A 27 -1.80 -4.17 10.20
N GLY A 28 -1.60 -3.45 11.30
CA GLY A 28 -0.27 -3.09 11.82
C GLY A 28 0.33 -1.81 11.21
N VAL A 29 -0.24 -1.28 10.12
CA VAL A 29 0.25 -0.05 9.45
C VAL A 29 -0.76 1.08 9.54
N LEU A 30 -1.98 0.87 9.03
CA LEU A 30 -3.07 1.86 9.09
C LEU A 30 -3.99 1.62 10.27
N CYS A 31 -4.20 0.37 10.68
CA CYS A 31 -5.01 0.01 11.83
C CYS A 31 -4.26 -0.93 12.78
N ALA A 32 -4.71 -0.92 14.04
CA ALA A 32 -4.13 -1.75 15.09
C ALA A 32 -4.36 -3.24 14.82
N ASN A 33 -3.31 -4.04 15.03
CA ASN A 33 -3.43 -5.48 15.16
C ASN A 33 -4.12 -5.85 16.49
N MET A 34 -4.86 -6.94 16.49
CA MET A 34 -5.30 -7.63 17.69
C MET A 34 -4.23 -8.62 18.14
N MET A 35 -4.16 -8.93 19.43
CA MET A 35 -3.27 -9.98 19.94
C MET A 35 -4.07 -11.25 20.18
N ARG A 36 -3.63 -12.36 19.57
CA ARG A 36 -4.18 -13.70 19.81
C ARG A 36 -3.03 -14.67 20.01
N ASP A 37 -3.02 -15.35 21.15
CA ASP A 37 -1.97 -16.31 21.52
C ASP A 37 -0.55 -15.72 21.39
N GLY A 38 -0.38 -14.45 21.80
CA GLY A 38 0.89 -13.73 21.74
C GLY A 38 1.32 -13.30 20.34
N ARG A 39 0.46 -13.46 19.32
CA ARG A 39 0.75 -13.08 17.93
C ARG A 39 -0.16 -11.96 17.43
N PRO A 40 0.37 -11.00 16.65
CA PRO A 40 -0.45 -9.98 16.01
C PRO A 40 -1.30 -10.61 14.90
N VAL A 41 -2.61 -10.34 14.94
CA VAL A 41 -3.59 -10.79 13.95
C VAL A 41 -4.49 -9.63 13.52
N ALA A 42 -5.08 -9.75 12.33
CA ALA A 42 -6.07 -8.79 11.85
C ALA A 42 -7.33 -8.80 12.73
N PRO A 43 -8.02 -7.65 12.91
CA PRO A 43 -9.34 -7.63 13.52
C PRO A 43 -10.35 -8.40 12.65
N THR A 44 -11.16 -9.25 13.29
CA THR A 44 -12.20 -10.06 12.62
C THR A 44 -13.61 -9.50 12.78
N ARG A 45 -13.77 -8.43 13.58
CA ARG A 45 -15.05 -7.76 13.85
C ARG A 45 -14.88 -6.26 13.69
N LEU A 46 -15.90 -5.58 13.15
CA LEU A 46 -15.84 -4.13 12.91
C LEU A 46 -15.65 -3.34 14.22
N GLU A 47 -16.21 -3.82 15.33
CA GLU A 47 -16.09 -3.18 16.64
C GLU A 47 -14.67 -3.19 17.22
N ASP A 48 -13.80 -4.08 16.72
CA ASP A 48 -12.39 -4.17 17.10
C ASP A 48 -11.48 -3.33 16.18
N PHE A 49 -12.02 -2.83 15.07
CA PHE A 49 -11.25 -2.06 14.09
C PHE A 49 -10.94 -0.65 14.61
N ARG A 50 -9.66 -0.31 14.71
CA ARG A 50 -9.18 1.00 15.18
C ARG A 50 -8.04 1.49 14.29
N LEU A 51 -8.15 2.70 13.76
CA LEU A 51 -7.02 3.35 13.09
C LEU A 51 -5.93 3.67 14.11
N LEU A 52 -4.67 3.52 13.68
CA LEU A 52 -3.52 3.88 14.49
C LEU A 52 -3.38 5.41 14.62
N PRO A 53 -2.81 5.89 15.71
CA PRO A 53 -2.57 7.33 15.91
C PRO A 53 -1.74 7.94 14.78
N GLY A 54 -2.12 9.15 14.32
CA GLY A 54 -1.39 9.91 13.31
C GLY A 54 -1.58 9.46 11.87
N VAL A 55 -2.29 8.34 11.61
CA VAL A 55 -2.50 7.81 10.25
C VAL A 55 -3.31 8.76 9.37
N GLU A 56 -4.35 9.41 9.93
CA GLU A 56 -5.20 10.34 9.16
C GLU A 56 -4.39 11.54 8.65
N ASP A 57 -3.56 12.11 9.51
CA ASP A 57 -2.70 13.24 9.16
C ASP A 57 -1.64 12.80 8.14
N ALA A 58 -1.00 11.66 8.37
CA ALA A 58 0.01 11.11 7.48
C ALA A 58 -0.53 10.86 6.06
N VAL A 59 -1.72 10.27 5.93
CA VAL A 59 -2.36 10.06 4.61
C VAL A 59 -2.69 11.40 3.95
N ARG A 60 -3.20 12.36 4.70
CA ARG A 60 -3.48 13.71 4.19
C ARG A 60 -2.21 14.38 3.64
N ASP A 61 -1.10 14.27 4.36
CA ASP A 61 0.17 14.87 3.98
C ASP A 61 0.73 14.24 2.70
N LEU A 62 0.66 12.90 2.55
CA LEU A 62 1.01 12.20 1.31
C LEU A 62 0.18 12.69 0.12
N LYS A 63 -1.13 12.79 0.29
CA LYS A 63 -2.03 13.26 -0.78
C LYS A 63 -1.74 14.73 -1.14
N SER A 64 -1.44 15.56 -0.16
CA SER A 64 -1.05 16.98 -0.39
C SER A 64 0.26 17.08 -1.16
N ALA A 65 1.15 16.11 -1.01
CA ALA A 65 2.41 16.00 -1.77
C ALA A 65 2.26 15.32 -3.14
N GLY A 66 1.03 14.97 -3.55
CA GLY A 66 0.73 14.40 -4.86
C GLY A 66 0.91 12.89 -4.96
N TYR A 67 1.09 12.16 -3.86
CA TYR A 67 1.10 10.70 -3.87
C TYR A 67 -0.33 10.14 -3.87
N LEU A 68 -0.55 9.10 -4.66
CA LEU A 68 -1.69 8.21 -4.44
C LEU A 68 -1.43 7.37 -3.20
N VAL A 69 -2.47 7.12 -2.40
CA VAL A 69 -2.40 6.20 -1.26
C VAL A 69 -3.29 5.00 -1.54
N ILE A 70 -2.67 3.82 -1.66
CA ILE A 70 -3.34 2.58 -2.04
C ILE A 70 -3.11 1.54 -0.94
N VAL A 71 -4.20 1.01 -0.41
CA VAL A 71 -4.12 -0.08 0.58
C VAL A 71 -3.92 -1.40 -0.15
N VAL A 72 -2.96 -2.22 0.30
CA VAL A 72 -2.69 -3.56 -0.24
C VAL A 72 -2.64 -4.58 0.90
N THR A 73 -3.72 -5.35 1.09
CA THR A 73 -3.89 -6.15 2.30
C THR A 73 -4.21 -7.62 2.04
N ASN A 74 -3.61 -8.52 2.82
CA ASN A 74 -3.95 -9.94 2.86
C ASN A 74 -5.02 -10.19 3.92
N GLN A 75 -6.18 -10.72 3.53
CA GLN A 75 -7.31 -11.00 4.41
C GLN A 75 -7.72 -12.49 4.35
N PRO A 76 -6.82 -13.42 4.75
CA PRO A 76 -7.08 -14.86 4.63
C PRO A 76 -8.20 -15.34 5.55
N ASP A 77 -8.53 -14.58 6.60
CA ASP A 77 -9.59 -14.93 7.54
C ASP A 77 -10.98 -15.02 6.90
N VAL A 78 -11.16 -14.38 5.74
CA VAL A 78 -12.36 -14.58 4.90
C VAL A 78 -12.32 -15.97 4.27
N GLY A 79 -11.21 -16.37 3.65
CA GLY A 79 -11.07 -17.68 3.03
C GLY A 79 -11.18 -18.83 4.03
N THR A 80 -10.74 -18.63 5.28
CA THR A 80 -10.87 -19.61 6.36
C THR A 80 -12.21 -19.55 7.12
N GLY A 81 -13.11 -18.61 6.76
CA GLY A 81 -14.42 -18.46 7.40
C GLY A 81 -14.40 -17.86 8.82
N ARG A 82 -13.26 -17.31 9.27
CA ARG A 82 -13.15 -16.64 10.59
C ARG A 82 -13.83 -15.28 10.65
N THR A 83 -13.94 -14.63 9.50
CA THR A 83 -14.71 -13.40 9.31
C THR A 83 -15.42 -13.42 7.97
N SER A 84 -16.43 -12.58 7.80
CA SER A 84 -17.12 -12.45 6.52
C SER A 84 -16.48 -11.39 5.63
N ARG A 85 -16.62 -11.55 4.31
CA ARG A 85 -16.23 -10.50 3.36
C ARG A 85 -16.96 -9.17 3.66
N ALA A 86 -18.23 -9.23 4.01
CA ALA A 86 -19.02 -8.06 4.37
C ALA A 86 -18.43 -7.30 5.56
N THR A 87 -17.94 -8.02 6.58
CA THR A 87 -17.26 -7.42 7.74
C THR A 87 -15.98 -6.71 7.35
N VAL A 88 -15.16 -7.34 6.49
CA VAL A 88 -13.92 -6.73 5.99
C VAL A 88 -14.22 -5.50 5.13
N GLU A 89 -15.24 -5.55 4.25
CA GLU A 89 -15.63 -4.39 3.44
C GLU A 89 -16.18 -3.24 4.32
N ALA A 90 -16.89 -3.53 5.41
CA ALA A 90 -17.30 -2.50 6.36
C ALA A 90 -16.08 -1.80 7.03
N MET A 91 -14.99 -2.53 7.32
CA MET A 91 -13.74 -1.93 7.78
C MET A 91 -13.09 -1.07 6.68
N HIS A 92 -13.10 -1.54 5.44
CA HIS A 92 -12.61 -0.79 4.28
C HIS A 92 -13.41 0.50 4.07
N ASP A 93 -14.72 0.50 4.33
CA ASP A 93 -15.54 1.71 4.27
C ASP A 93 -15.15 2.74 5.33
N VAL A 94 -14.73 2.31 6.52
CA VAL A 94 -14.15 3.23 7.53
C VAL A 94 -12.86 3.85 6.98
N ILE A 95 -11.98 3.06 6.38
CA ILE A 95 -10.74 3.56 5.75
C ILE A 95 -11.07 4.57 4.66
N ARG A 96 -11.95 4.23 3.71
CA ARG A 96 -12.34 5.12 2.60
C ARG A 96 -12.90 6.45 3.10
N LYS A 97 -13.76 6.41 4.13
CA LYS A 97 -14.39 7.62 4.68
C LYS A 97 -13.42 8.49 5.47
N ARG A 98 -12.57 7.89 6.30
CA ARG A 98 -11.70 8.63 7.21
C ARG A 98 -10.37 9.03 6.56
N LEU A 99 -9.74 8.13 5.80
CA LEU A 99 -8.42 8.35 5.22
C LEU A 99 -8.49 8.89 3.78
N ARG A 100 -9.62 8.70 3.08
CA ARG A 100 -9.79 9.10 1.67
C ARG A 100 -8.70 8.53 0.78
N VAL A 101 -8.33 7.27 1.01
CA VAL A 101 -7.39 6.54 0.17
C VAL A 101 -7.90 6.43 -1.26
N ASP A 102 -6.99 6.31 -2.22
CA ASP A 102 -7.34 6.31 -3.65
C ASP A 102 -7.80 4.94 -4.13
N ASP A 103 -7.36 3.86 -3.45
CA ASP A 103 -7.82 2.49 -3.72
C ASP A 103 -7.56 1.55 -2.54
N ILE A 104 -8.23 0.39 -2.57
CA ILE A 104 -8.00 -0.73 -1.64
C ILE A 104 -7.98 -2.03 -2.45
N LYS A 105 -6.83 -2.66 -2.54
CA LYS A 105 -6.64 -4.00 -3.09
C LYS A 105 -6.56 -5.01 -1.96
N ALA A 106 -7.46 -5.97 -1.93
CA ALA A 106 -7.54 -6.98 -0.87
C ALA A 106 -7.47 -8.39 -1.45
N CYS A 107 -6.58 -9.19 -0.90
CA CYS A 107 -6.50 -10.62 -1.20
C CYS A 107 -7.22 -11.42 -0.12
N PHE A 108 -8.30 -12.09 -0.47
CA PHE A 108 -9.10 -12.94 0.43
C PHE A 108 -8.69 -14.41 0.39
N HIS A 109 -7.71 -14.76 -0.42
CA HIS A 109 -7.23 -16.11 -0.60
C HIS A 109 -6.36 -16.58 0.58
N THR A 110 -6.37 -17.89 0.83
CA THR A 110 -5.47 -18.57 1.75
C THR A 110 -4.11 -18.85 1.06
N ASN A 111 -3.18 -19.48 1.77
CA ASN A 111 -1.92 -19.90 1.17
C ASN A 111 -2.08 -21.04 0.15
N GLU A 112 -3.16 -21.84 0.29
CA GLU A 112 -3.44 -23.02 -0.53
C GLU A 112 -4.00 -22.63 -1.91
N ASP A 113 -4.60 -21.44 -2.04
CA ASP A 113 -5.22 -20.96 -3.27
C ASP A 113 -4.21 -20.60 -4.39
N ALA A 114 -2.92 -20.54 -4.08
CA ALA A 114 -1.83 -20.23 -5.00
C ALA A 114 -2.07 -19.01 -5.93
N CYS A 115 -2.90 -18.05 -5.52
CA CYS A 115 -3.25 -16.85 -6.29
C CYS A 115 -2.04 -15.96 -6.59
N ALA A 116 -2.16 -15.02 -7.54
CA ALA A 116 -1.12 -14.05 -7.87
C ALA A 116 -1.12 -12.83 -6.95
N CYS A 117 -2.27 -12.54 -6.28
CA CYS A 117 -2.47 -11.29 -5.52
C CYS A 117 -1.90 -11.33 -4.10
N ARG A 118 -1.83 -12.52 -3.45
CA ARG A 118 -1.41 -12.63 -2.05
C ARG A 118 0.07 -12.29 -1.86
N LYS A 119 0.38 -11.29 -1.03
CA LYS A 119 1.74 -10.97 -0.57
C LYS A 119 2.37 -12.23 0.10
N PRO A 120 3.60 -12.61 -0.23
CA PRO A 120 4.70 -11.86 -0.85
C PRO A 120 4.73 -11.85 -2.40
N LYS A 121 3.63 -12.16 -3.07
CA LYS A 121 3.53 -11.92 -4.52
C LYS A 121 3.11 -10.47 -4.77
N PRO A 122 3.60 -9.81 -5.84
CA PRO A 122 3.38 -8.40 -6.09
C PRO A 122 2.04 -8.07 -6.78
N GLY A 123 1.16 -9.05 -7.00
CA GLY A 123 0.01 -8.92 -7.89
C GLY A 123 -0.90 -7.74 -7.59
N MET A 124 -1.22 -7.44 -6.32
CA MET A 124 -2.04 -6.28 -5.96
C MET A 124 -1.37 -4.94 -6.31
N ILE A 125 -0.04 -4.86 -6.14
CA ILE A 125 0.73 -3.65 -6.45
C ILE A 125 0.78 -3.45 -7.97
N LEU A 126 1.10 -4.51 -8.72
CA LEU A 126 1.19 -4.46 -10.18
C LEU A 126 -0.17 -4.15 -10.84
N GLU A 127 -1.25 -4.71 -10.31
CA GLU A 127 -2.62 -4.43 -10.76
C GLU A 127 -2.96 -2.95 -10.59
N ALA A 128 -2.76 -2.40 -9.39
CA ALA A 128 -3.02 -0.99 -9.13
C ALA A 128 -2.13 -0.07 -9.97
N ALA A 129 -0.86 -0.46 -10.19
CA ALA A 129 0.06 0.30 -11.02
C ALA A 129 -0.38 0.34 -12.49
N ALA A 130 -0.85 -0.78 -13.02
CA ALA A 130 -1.36 -0.84 -14.39
C ALA A 130 -2.64 -0.01 -14.56
N GLU A 131 -3.58 -0.08 -13.61
CA GLU A 131 -4.85 0.65 -13.67
C GLU A 131 -4.69 2.17 -13.57
N ARG A 132 -3.66 2.63 -12.85
CA ARG A 132 -3.47 4.05 -12.52
C ARG A 132 -2.21 4.67 -13.10
N HIS A 133 -1.50 3.95 -13.97
CA HIS A 133 -0.24 4.38 -14.61
C HIS A 133 0.80 4.86 -13.59
N ILE A 134 1.02 4.05 -12.52
CA ILE A 134 1.91 4.38 -11.42
C ILE A 134 3.35 4.02 -11.79
N ASP A 135 4.27 4.95 -11.57
CA ASP A 135 5.71 4.70 -11.57
C ASP A 135 6.11 3.98 -10.28
N LEU A 136 6.38 2.70 -10.39
CA LEU A 136 6.75 1.86 -9.27
C LEU A 136 8.14 2.21 -8.71
N ALA A 137 9.08 2.63 -9.56
CA ALA A 137 10.43 3.01 -9.13
C ALA A 137 10.45 4.27 -8.27
N GLY A 138 9.51 5.20 -8.52
CA GLY A 138 9.29 6.40 -7.71
C GLY A 138 8.29 6.20 -6.56
N SER A 139 7.83 4.97 -6.30
CA SER A 139 6.80 4.63 -5.33
C SER A 139 7.34 3.84 -4.14
N PHE A 140 6.54 3.78 -3.09
CA PHE A 140 6.91 3.15 -1.82
C PHE A 140 5.89 2.09 -1.42
N ILE A 141 6.35 1.06 -0.70
CA ILE A 141 5.47 0.20 0.09
C ILE A 141 5.83 0.31 1.57
N VAL A 142 4.81 0.43 2.41
CA VAL A 142 4.94 0.46 3.87
C VAL A 142 4.18 -0.74 4.44
N GLY A 143 4.88 -1.60 5.16
CA GLY A 143 4.33 -2.83 5.75
C GLY A 143 4.99 -3.19 7.07
N ASP A 144 4.30 -3.99 7.89
CA ASP A 144 4.81 -4.51 9.17
C ASP A 144 5.23 -5.99 9.10
N ARG A 145 5.17 -6.58 7.88
CA ARG A 145 5.54 -7.99 7.65
C ARG A 145 6.55 -8.13 6.53
N TRP A 146 7.38 -9.17 6.63
CA TRP A 146 8.33 -9.53 5.57
C TRP A 146 7.65 -9.71 4.20
N SER A 147 6.37 -10.16 4.19
CA SER A 147 5.61 -10.36 2.97
C SER A 147 5.36 -9.04 2.21
N ASP A 148 5.28 -7.92 2.91
CA ASP A 148 5.15 -6.59 2.31
C ASP A 148 6.45 -6.16 1.65
N VAL A 149 7.56 -6.31 2.38
CA VAL A 149 8.90 -6.00 1.89
C VAL A 149 9.20 -6.78 0.61
N VAL A 150 8.99 -8.10 0.63
CA VAL A 150 9.24 -8.95 -0.55
C VAL A 150 8.30 -8.62 -1.71
N ALA A 151 7.03 -8.31 -1.44
CA ALA A 151 6.09 -7.89 -2.49
C ALA A 151 6.52 -6.58 -3.14
N GLY A 152 6.96 -5.60 -2.34
CA GLY A 152 7.48 -4.32 -2.81
C GLY A 152 8.75 -4.45 -3.65
N GLN A 153 9.71 -5.22 -3.17
CA GLN A 153 10.95 -5.51 -3.91
C GLN A 153 10.67 -6.14 -5.28
N LYS A 154 9.76 -7.14 -5.32
CA LYS A 154 9.35 -7.77 -6.58
C LYS A 154 8.59 -6.84 -7.52
N ALA A 155 7.92 -5.85 -6.99
CA ALA A 155 7.23 -4.82 -7.77
C ALA A 155 8.18 -3.69 -8.23
N GLY A 156 9.36 -3.54 -7.62
CA GLY A 156 10.31 -2.47 -7.92
C GLY A 156 10.05 -1.18 -7.14
N CYS A 157 9.33 -1.27 -5.99
CA CYS A 157 9.10 -0.14 -5.08
C CYS A 157 10.21 -0.04 -4.03
N CYS A 158 10.46 1.18 -3.52
CA CYS A 158 11.19 1.37 -2.27
C CYS A 158 10.39 0.81 -1.10
N THR A 159 11.04 0.02 -0.24
CA THR A 159 10.40 -0.73 0.84
C THR A 159 10.68 -0.12 2.20
N ILE A 160 9.63 0.13 2.98
CA ILE A 160 9.71 0.68 4.33
C ILE A 160 9.04 -0.30 5.30
N PHE A 161 9.81 -0.83 6.22
CA PHE A 161 9.34 -1.78 7.22
C PHE A 161 8.99 -1.06 8.52
N VAL A 162 7.78 -1.29 9.03
CA VAL A 162 7.36 -0.81 10.34
C VAL A 162 7.68 -1.90 11.35
N ASP A 163 8.72 -1.69 12.16
CA ASP A 163 9.22 -2.68 13.11
C ASP A 163 8.57 -2.51 14.48
N TYR A 164 7.82 -3.53 14.88
CA TYR A 164 7.26 -3.67 16.23
C TYR A 164 7.99 -4.72 17.08
N GLY A 165 9.11 -5.26 16.59
CA GLY A 165 9.85 -6.33 17.26
C GLY A 165 9.16 -7.70 17.24
N HIS A 166 8.16 -7.89 16.37
CA HIS A 166 7.39 -9.15 16.30
C HIS A 166 7.89 -10.13 15.23
N GLU A 167 8.73 -9.66 14.31
CA GLU A 167 9.30 -10.47 13.22
C GLU A 167 10.84 -10.41 13.25
N PRO A 168 11.49 -11.18 14.14
CA PRO A 168 12.95 -11.13 14.32
C PRO A 168 13.76 -11.60 13.10
N ASP A 169 13.16 -12.38 12.22
CA ASP A 169 13.82 -13.04 11.09
C ASP A 169 13.22 -12.63 9.73
N ALA A 170 12.88 -11.37 9.53
CA ALA A 170 12.37 -10.91 8.25
C ALA A 170 13.36 -11.25 7.10
N PRO A 171 13.02 -12.17 6.17
CA PRO A 171 13.90 -12.48 5.05
C PRO A 171 13.92 -11.31 4.07
N GLY A 172 15.01 -10.65 3.99
CA GLY A 172 15.21 -9.50 3.12
C GLY A 172 15.29 -8.20 3.91
N LYS A 173 16.32 -7.40 3.62
CA LYS A 173 16.46 -6.08 4.20
C LYS A 173 15.49 -5.15 3.49
N ALA A 174 14.57 -4.54 4.22
CA ALA A 174 13.85 -3.37 3.74
C ALA A 174 14.84 -2.23 3.47
N ASP A 175 14.52 -1.36 2.53
CA ASP A 175 15.36 -0.20 2.24
C ASP A 175 15.43 0.76 3.43
N LYS A 176 14.33 0.86 4.18
CA LYS A 176 14.22 1.67 5.40
C LYS A 176 13.43 0.91 6.49
N VAL A 177 13.75 1.22 7.75
CA VAL A 177 13.04 0.69 8.92
C VAL A 177 12.59 1.86 9.79
N VAL A 178 11.35 1.83 10.24
CA VAL A 178 10.70 2.89 11.02
C VAL A 178 9.84 2.28 12.14
N SER A 179 9.39 3.10 13.08
CA SER A 179 8.54 2.69 14.20
C SER A 179 7.04 2.88 13.96
N SER A 180 6.65 3.58 12.90
CA SER A 180 5.24 3.87 12.60
C SER A 180 5.02 4.31 11.16
N PHE A 181 3.76 4.23 10.69
CA PHE A 181 3.37 4.78 9.39
C PHE A 181 3.63 6.28 9.29
N ALA A 182 3.35 7.03 10.36
CA ALA A 182 3.60 8.48 10.38
C ALA A 182 5.10 8.82 10.23
N GLU A 183 5.98 7.98 10.77
CA GLU A 183 7.43 8.13 10.58
C GLU A 183 7.83 7.79 9.14
N ALA A 184 7.27 6.72 8.55
CA ALA A 184 7.48 6.38 7.15
C ALA A 184 7.10 7.55 6.23
N VAL A 185 5.96 8.18 6.48
CA VAL A 185 5.48 9.32 5.69
C VAL A 185 6.42 10.53 5.81
N ARG A 186 6.87 10.86 7.01
CA ARG A 186 7.88 11.93 7.18
C ARG A 186 9.14 11.65 6.36
N LEU A 187 9.62 10.42 6.40
CA LEU A 187 10.80 10.00 5.64
C LEU A 187 10.58 10.13 4.13
N ILE A 188 9.44 9.70 3.61
CA ILE A 188 9.06 9.82 2.20
C ILE A 188 9.05 11.30 1.77
N LEU A 189 8.41 12.17 2.57
CA LEU A 189 8.21 13.57 2.23
C LEU A 189 9.49 14.43 2.35
N THR A 190 10.43 14.03 3.21
CA THR A 190 11.72 14.72 3.36
C THR A 190 12.77 14.25 2.35
N GLY A 191 12.44 13.31 1.47
CA GLY A 191 13.39 12.76 0.49
C GLY A 191 14.52 11.98 1.17
N GLY A 192 14.22 11.31 2.29
CA GLY A 192 15.20 10.64 3.13
C GLY A 192 16.13 9.70 2.36
N ASN A 193 17.31 10.23 2.04
CA ASN A 193 18.47 9.49 1.60
C ASN A 193 19.10 8.75 2.79
#